data_ae5c0e0aa1d4527853ca0024ee07ea07
#
_entry.id   ae5c0e0aa1d4527853ca0024ee07ea07
#
_cell.length_a   1.000
_cell.length_b   1.000
_cell.length_c   1.000
_cell.angle_alpha   90.00
_cell.angle_beta   90.00
_cell.angle_gamma   90.00
#
_symmetry.space_group_name_H-M   'P 1'
#
loop_
_entity.id
_entity.type
_entity.pdbx_description
1 polymer ?
#
loop_
_entity_poly.entity_id
_entity_poly.type
_entity_poly.pdbx_seq_one_letter_code
_entity_poly.pdbx_strand_id
1 'polypeptide(L)'
;MHSVKLKTLLASIALAAAGAASAQTQLLNVSYDVAREFYKDYNAAFIAHYKKTKGVDIKVDQSHGGSSAQARAVNDGLAADVVTFNTTTDVDFLASTGVVAKDWNKKFAHDASPTTSTMLFLVRKGNPKNIKDWSDLIRPDVKVVVVNPKTGGNGRYAYLAAWGSVREKGGTDAQAADFVQKLYKNVP
;
A
#
# COMPACT_ATOMS: atom_id res chain seq x y z
N MET A 1 61.12 -29.66 1.33
CA MET A 1 60.44 -28.40 0.87
C MET A 1 59.04 -28.63 0.26
N HIS A 2 58.53 -29.85 0.09
CA HIS A 2 57.21 -30.11 -0.54
C HIS A 2 56.00 -30.08 0.43
N SER A 3 56.20 -30.30 1.72
CA SER A 3 55.12 -30.42 2.72
C SER A 3 54.51 -29.05 3.12
N VAL A 4 55.25 -27.95 3.01
CA VAL A 4 54.78 -26.62 3.37
C VAL A 4 53.84 -26.05 2.31
N LYS A 5 54.10 -26.31 1.03
CA LYS A 5 53.24 -25.84 -0.08
C LYS A 5 51.87 -26.53 -0.12
N LEU A 6 51.78 -27.78 0.32
CA LEU A 6 50.54 -28.54 0.37
C LEU A 6 49.61 -28.03 1.51
N LYS A 7 50.20 -27.69 2.66
CA LYS A 7 49.47 -27.15 3.82
C LYS A 7 48.89 -25.74 3.55
N THR A 8 49.64 -24.91 2.81
CA THR A 8 49.18 -23.58 2.40
C THR A 8 48.04 -23.64 1.37
N LEU A 9 48.08 -24.62 0.44
CA LEU A 9 47.05 -24.80 -0.56
C LEU A 9 45.75 -25.32 0.08
N LEU A 10 45.79 -26.21 1.05
CA LEU A 10 44.63 -26.70 1.79
C LEU A 10 44.01 -25.61 2.67
N ALA A 11 44.81 -24.73 3.28
CA ALA A 11 44.30 -23.58 4.06
C ALA A 11 43.61 -22.56 3.17
N SER A 12 44.09 -22.33 1.95
CA SER A 12 43.48 -21.40 1.00
C SER A 12 42.14 -21.91 0.46
N ILE A 13 41.99 -23.24 0.28
CA ILE A 13 40.72 -23.85 -0.16
C ILE A 13 39.70 -23.83 0.98
N ALA A 14 40.11 -24.02 2.24
CA ALA A 14 39.22 -23.93 3.39
C ALA A 14 38.72 -22.51 3.64
N LEU A 15 39.54 -21.48 3.36
CA LEU A 15 39.11 -20.07 3.49
C LEU A 15 38.14 -19.65 2.36
N ALA A 16 38.27 -20.22 1.17
CA ALA A 16 37.36 -19.97 0.05
C ALA A 16 35.99 -20.65 0.26
N ALA A 17 35.92 -21.77 0.98
CA ALA A 17 34.68 -22.46 1.30
C ALA A 17 33.87 -21.77 2.44
N ALA A 18 34.53 -20.97 3.30
CA ALA A 18 33.86 -20.24 4.39
C ALA A 18 33.15 -18.96 3.93
N GLY A 19 33.32 -18.55 2.66
CA GLY A 19 32.78 -17.31 2.12
C GLY A 19 31.37 -17.38 1.52
N ALA A 20 30.76 -18.57 1.46
CA ALA A 20 29.39 -18.73 1.00
C ALA A 20 28.37 -18.71 2.17
N ALA A 21 28.54 -17.77 3.11
CA ALA A 21 27.41 -17.40 3.93
C ALA A 21 26.37 -16.79 2.97
N SER A 22 25.37 -17.58 2.62
CA SER A 22 24.22 -17.12 1.83
C SER A 22 23.63 -15.92 2.57
N ALA A 23 23.93 -14.70 2.08
CA ALA A 23 23.31 -13.52 2.62
C ALA A 23 21.81 -13.72 2.49
N GLN A 24 21.11 -13.74 3.62
CA GLN A 24 19.66 -13.91 3.63
C GLN A 24 19.07 -12.77 2.80
N THR A 25 18.34 -13.11 1.73
CA THR A 25 17.67 -12.13 0.90
C THR A 25 16.63 -11.42 1.76
N GLN A 26 16.79 -10.11 1.91
CA GLN A 26 15.88 -9.26 2.65
C GLN A 26 15.06 -8.44 1.66
N LEU A 27 13.75 -8.47 1.80
CA LEU A 27 12.80 -7.68 1.00
C LEU A 27 12.08 -6.69 1.90
N LEU A 28 11.79 -5.51 1.37
CA LEU A 28 10.95 -4.50 2.01
C LEU A 28 9.61 -4.38 1.27
N ASN A 29 8.53 -4.77 1.95
CA ASN A 29 7.16 -4.58 1.49
C ASN A 29 6.61 -3.27 2.06
N VAL A 30 6.39 -2.29 1.19
CA VAL A 30 5.82 -0.99 1.54
C VAL A 30 4.35 -0.95 1.15
N SER A 31 3.45 -0.68 2.11
CA SER A 31 2.02 -0.65 1.82
C SER A 31 1.25 0.38 2.65
N TYR A 32 -0.06 0.45 2.47
CA TYR A 32 -0.94 1.34 3.21
C TYR A 32 -1.45 0.68 4.52
N ASP A 33 -1.81 1.52 5.51
CA ASP A 33 -2.11 1.08 6.88
C ASP A 33 -3.15 -0.03 7.00
N VAL A 34 -4.23 0.01 6.20
CA VAL A 34 -5.31 -0.98 6.25
C VAL A 34 -4.84 -2.38 5.86
N ALA A 35 -3.77 -2.49 5.05
CA ALA A 35 -3.22 -3.77 4.62
C ALA A 35 -2.22 -4.39 5.62
N ARG A 36 -1.96 -3.76 6.75
CA ARG A 36 -0.97 -4.19 7.75
C ARG A 36 -1.17 -5.64 8.20
N GLU A 37 -2.35 -5.97 8.69
CA GLU A 37 -2.65 -7.31 9.20
C GLU A 37 -2.67 -8.35 8.07
N PHE A 38 -3.21 -7.99 6.91
CA PHE A 38 -3.15 -8.85 5.73
C PHE A 38 -1.70 -9.23 5.37
N TYR A 39 -0.80 -8.26 5.27
CA TYR A 39 0.59 -8.53 4.91
C TYR A 39 1.39 -9.23 6.00
N LYS A 40 1.02 -9.09 7.26
CA LYS A 40 1.61 -9.88 8.34
C LYS A 40 1.41 -11.37 8.07
N ASP A 41 0.20 -11.78 7.75
CA ASP A 41 -0.14 -13.19 7.48
C ASP A 41 0.38 -13.63 6.09
N TYR A 42 0.19 -12.79 5.08
CA TYR A 42 0.64 -13.08 3.72
C TYR A 42 2.16 -13.25 3.62
N ASN A 43 2.94 -12.36 4.21
CA ASN A 43 4.39 -12.43 4.17
C ASN A 43 4.92 -13.68 4.89
N ALA A 44 4.32 -14.09 6.01
CA ALA A 44 4.66 -15.33 6.68
C ALA A 44 4.42 -16.57 5.79
N ALA A 45 3.26 -16.62 5.12
CA ALA A 45 2.94 -17.67 4.17
C ALA A 45 3.86 -17.65 2.94
N PHE A 46 4.19 -16.48 2.43
CA PHE A 46 5.11 -16.31 1.29
C PHE A 46 6.52 -16.80 1.64
N ILE A 47 7.07 -16.42 2.80
CA ILE A 47 8.39 -16.88 3.28
C ILE A 47 8.44 -18.40 3.33
N ALA A 48 7.42 -19.03 3.94
CA ALA A 48 7.35 -20.50 4.03
C ALA A 48 7.25 -21.17 2.65
N HIS A 49 6.42 -20.61 1.77
CA HIS A 49 6.28 -21.09 0.40
C HIS A 49 7.59 -20.96 -0.40
N TYR A 50 8.25 -19.81 -0.30
CA TYR A 50 9.49 -19.54 -1.02
C TYR A 50 10.60 -20.47 -0.58
N LYS A 51 10.76 -20.69 0.73
CA LYS A 51 11.69 -21.67 1.27
C LYS A 51 11.42 -23.10 0.75
N LYS A 52 10.15 -23.51 0.75
CA LYS A 52 9.73 -24.83 0.25
C LYS A 52 10.03 -25.02 -1.24
N THR A 53 9.82 -23.99 -2.06
CA THR A 53 9.90 -24.10 -3.53
C THR A 53 11.28 -23.75 -4.10
N LYS A 54 12.03 -22.89 -3.44
CA LYS A 54 13.32 -22.39 -3.90
C LYS A 54 14.50 -22.84 -3.03
N GLY A 55 14.24 -23.40 -1.86
CA GLY A 55 15.29 -23.80 -0.90
C GLY A 55 16.02 -22.64 -0.23
N VAL A 56 15.54 -21.40 -0.40
CA VAL A 56 16.20 -20.17 0.06
C VAL A 56 15.43 -19.56 1.21
N ASP A 57 16.14 -19.20 2.28
CA ASP A 57 15.57 -18.40 3.37
C ASP A 57 15.55 -16.91 2.97
N ILE A 58 14.39 -16.29 3.14
CA ILE A 58 14.21 -14.85 2.92
C ILE A 58 13.61 -14.20 4.16
N LYS A 59 13.85 -12.90 4.31
CA LYS A 59 13.21 -12.05 5.31
C LYS A 59 12.36 -11.00 4.56
N VAL A 60 11.14 -10.76 5.03
CA VAL A 60 10.29 -9.70 4.49
C VAL A 60 10.00 -8.71 5.60
N ASP A 61 10.60 -7.54 5.51
CA ASP A 61 10.29 -6.41 6.36
C ASP A 61 9.08 -5.64 5.80
N GLN A 62 8.42 -4.86 6.67
CA GLN A 62 7.19 -4.16 6.34
C GLN A 62 7.27 -2.70 6.75
N SER A 63 6.77 -1.82 5.88
CA SER A 63 6.52 -0.42 6.19
C SER A 63 5.08 -0.06 5.80
N HIS A 64 4.30 0.43 6.75
CA HIS A 64 2.89 0.76 6.55
C HIS A 64 2.59 2.18 7.02
N GLY A 65 1.77 2.91 6.26
CA GLY A 65 1.37 4.27 6.55
C GLY A 65 0.29 4.75 5.61
N GLY A 66 -0.03 6.03 5.61
CA GLY A 66 -0.92 6.60 4.60
C GLY A 66 -0.33 6.39 3.20
N SER A 67 -1.12 5.87 2.25
CA SER A 67 -0.66 5.46 0.91
C SER A 67 0.23 6.51 0.23
N SER A 68 -0.21 7.76 0.19
CA SER A 68 0.57 8.85 -0.42
C SER A 68 1.81 9.25 0.38
N ALA A 69 1.82 9.04 1.70
CA ALA A 69 3.01 9.27 2.51
C ALA A 69 4.07 8.21 2.21
N GLN A 70 3.65 6.95 2.08
CA GLN A 70 4.54 5.85 1.69
C GLN A 70 5.06 6.02 0.26
N ALA A 71 4.22 6.44 -0.69
CA ALA A 71 4.67 6.73 -2.06
C ALA A 71 5.77 7.82 -2.07
N ARG A 72 5.60 8.88 -1.29
CA ARG A 72 6.64 9.91 -1.15
C ARG A 72 7.92 9.35 -0.52
N ALA A 73 7.81 8.56 0.56
CA ALA A 73 8.99 7.97 1.20
C ALA A 73 9.79 7.08 0.24
N VAL A 74 9.11 6.30 -0.61
CA VAL A 74 9.76 5.49 -1.65
C VAL A 74 10.41 6.38 -2.71
N ASN A 75 9.74 7.43 -3.16
CA ASN A 75 10.32 8.41 -4.09
C ASN A 75 11.56 9.10 -3.51
N ASP A 76 11.56 9.35 -2.22
CA ASP A 76 12.63 10.04 -1.49
C ASP A 76 13.77 9.09 -1.05
N GLY A 77 13.73 7.83 -1.49
CA GLY A 77 14.83 6.88 -1.34
C GLY A 77 14.59 5.73 -0.36
N LEU A 78 13.39 5.52 0.15
CA LEU A 78 13.08 4.28 0.88
C LEU A 78 13.17 3.11 -0.09
N ALA A 79 14.14 2.22 0.12
CA ALA A 79 14.46 1.10 -0.77
C ALA A 79 13.41 -0.01 -0.68
N ALA A 80 12.25 0.19 -1.30
CA ALA A 80 11.17 -0.77 -1.37
C ALA A 80 11.39 -1.77 -2.51
N ASP A 81 11.21 -3.06 -2.24
CA ASP A 81 11.19 -4.11 -3.26
C ASP A 81 9.78 -4.33 -3.81
N VAL A 82 8.77 -4.14 -2.97
CA VAL A 82 7.37 -4.24 -3.35
C VAL A 82 6.61 -3.06 -2.78
N VAL A 83 5.75 -2.44 -3.60
CA VAL A 83 4.82 -1.42 -3.16
C VAL A 83 3.38 -1.84 -3.45
N THR A 84 2.48 -1.62 -2.50
CA THR A 84 1.04 -1.82 -2.68
C THR A 84 0.30 -0.63 -2.09
N PHE A 85 -0.31 0.16 -2.95
CA PHE A 85 -1.05 1.35 -2.54
C PHE A 85 -2.54 1.21 -2.82
N ASN A 86 -3.35 1.97 -2.12
CA ASN A 86 -4.79 1.89 -2.30
C ASN A 86 -5.33 2.79 -3.42
N THR A 87 -4.47 3.56 -4.09
CA THR A 87 -4.85 4.35 -5.26
C THR A 87 -3.83 4.20 -6.39
N THR A 88 -4.30 4.13 -7.62
CA THR A 88 -3.45 4.11 -8.83
C THR A 88 -2.58 5.36 -8.91
N THR A 89 -3.10 6.52 -8.51
CA THR A 89 -2.39 7.81 -8.54
C THR A 89 -1.11 7.81 -7.70
N ASP A 90 -1.01 7.01 -6.65
CA ASP A 90 0.20 6.90 -5.85
C ASP A 90 1.27 6.05 -6.55
N VAL A 91 0.86 5.03 -7.33
CA VAL A 91 1.80 4.26 -8.18
C VAL A 91 2.17 5.05 -9.43
N ASP A 92 1.22 5.78 -10.05
CA ASP A 92 1.47 6.67 -11.18
C ASP A 92 2.47 7.78 -10.82
N PHE A 93 2.41 8.29 -9.59
CA PHE A 93 3.42 9.23 -9.08
C PHE A 93 4.82 8.61 -9.13
N LEU A 94 5.01 7.39 -8.63
CA LEU A 94 6.30 6.69 -8.70
C LEU A 94 6.72 6.38 -10.15
N ALA A 95 5.77 6.10 -11.02
CA ALA A 95 6.03 5.88 -12.44
C ALA A 95 6.47 7.20 -13.15
N SER A 96 5.90 8.33 -12.75
CA SER A 96 6.26 9.64 -13.30
C SER A 96 7.68 10.07 -12.93
N THR A 97 8.20 9.62 -11.80
CA THR A 97 9.55 9.89 -11.32
C THR A 97 10.57 8.81 -11.73
N GLY A 98 10.12 7.75 -12.40
CA GLY A 98 10.98 6.68 -12.89
C GLY A 98 11.35 5.60 -11.85
N VAL A 99 10.78 5.64 -10.66
CA VAL A 99 10.98 4.63 -9.61
C VAL A 99 10.30 3.31 -9.98
N VAL A 100 9.16 3.39 -10.65
CA VAL A 100 8.38 2.24 -11.15
C VAL A 100 8.22 2.36 -12.66
N ALA A 101 8.14 1.23 -13.36
CA ALA A 101 7.94 1.21 -14.81
C ALA A 101 6.60 1.90 -15.18
N LYS A 102 6.59 2.66 -16.28
CA LYS A 102 5.39 3.37 -16.76
C LYS A 102 4.22 2.45 -17.08
N ASP A 103 4.52 1.22 -17.46
CA ASP A 103 3.54 0.17 -17.78
C ASP A 103 3.27 -0.78 -16.60
N TRP A 104 3.48 -0.31 -15.36
CA TRP A 104 3.36 -1.08 -14.13
C TRP A 104 2.04 -1.85 -14.02
N ASN A 105 0.94 -1.26 -14.47
CA ASN A 105 -0.38 -1.86 -14.45
C ASN A 105 -0.52 -3.09 -15.38
N LYS A 106 0.38 -3.25 -16.36
CA LYS A 106 0.41 -4.41 -17.28
C LYS A 106 1.28 -5.56 -16.77
N LYS A 107 2.00 -5.37 -15.66
CA LYS A 107 2.95 -6.37 -15.14
C LYS A 107 2.26 -7.52 -14.40
N PHE A 108 1.05 -7.30 -13.90
CA PHE A 108 0.28 -8.28 -13.16
C PHE A 108 -1.17 -8.32 -13.65
N ALA A 109 -1.89 -9.39 -13.31
CA ALA A 109 -3.29 -9.53 -13.62
C ALA A 109 -4.14 -8.41 -12.99
N HIS A 110 -5.32 -8.16 -13.54
CA HIS A 110 -6.28 -7.18 -13.04
C HIS A 110 -5.70 -5.78 -12.88
N ASP A 111 -4.92 -5.31 -13.85
CA ASP A 111 -4.23 -4.03 -13.83
C ASP A 111 -3.35 -3.84 -12.58
N ALA A 112 -2.68 -4.91 -12.16
CA ALA A 112 -1.88 -4.98 -10.93
C ALA A 112 -2.68 -4.68 -9.65
N SER A 113 -3.98 -4.94 -9.65
CA SER A 113 -4.89 -4.69 -8.53
C SER A 113 -5.19 -6.01 -7.79
N PRO A 114 -4.55 -6.28 -6.63
CA PRO A 114 -4.74 -7.55 -5.92
C PRO A 114 -6.10 -7.66 -5.25
N THR A 115 -6.77 -6.53 -4.98
CA THR A 115 -8.07 -6.47 -4.30
C THR A 115 -8.91 -5.32 -4.84
N THR A 116 -10.23 -5.44 -4.66
CA THR A 116 -11.20 -4.37 -4.93
C THR A 116 -12.04 -4.11 -3.68
N SER A 117 -12.55 -2.88 -3.53
CA SER A 117 -13.39 -2.48 -2.42
C SER A 117 -14.39 -1.41 -2.86
N THR A 118 -15.27 -1.01 -1.94
CA THR A 118 -16.24 0.07 -2.15
C THR A 118 -16.33 0.98 -0.93
N MET A 119 -16.90 2.19 -1.10
CA MET A 119 -17.16 3.10 0.01
C MET A 119 -18.50 2.78 0.65
N LEU A 120 -18.49 2.58 1.96
CA LEU A 120 -19.67 2.30 2.76
C LEU A 120 -19.76 3.28 3.94
N PHE A 121 -20.98 3.52 4.41
CA PHE A 121 -21.21 4.25 5.65
C PHE A 121 -21.11 3.32 6.85
N LEU A 122 -20.19 3.61 7.76
CA LEU A 122 -20.17 3.00 9.08
C LEU A 122 -20.95 3.88 10.03
N VAL A 123 -22.07 3.37 10.53
CA VAL A 123 -22.96 4.09 11.47
C VAL A 123 -22.98 3.42 12.82
N ARG A 124 -23.38 4.18 13.86
CA ARG A 124 -23.59 3.60 15.20
C ARG A 124 -24.65 2.51 15.17
N LYS A 125 -24.55 1.52 16.07
CA LYS A 125 -25.53 0.44 16.20
C LYS A 125 -26.96 1.01 16.24
N GLY A 126 -27.81 0.44 15.42
CA GLY A 126 -29.21 0.85 15.27
C GLY A 126 -29.41 2.13 14.42
N ASN A 127 -28.35 2.69 13.86
CA ASN A 127 -28.43 3.89 13.00
C ASN A 127 -29.32 5.01 13.57
N PRO A 128 -29.02 5.54 14.76
CA PRO A 128 -29.94 6.45 15.48
C PRO A 128 -30.21 7.75 14.75
N LYS A 129 -29.38 8.12 13.79
CA LYS A 129 -29.56 9.30 12.94
C LYS A 129 -30.18 9.01 11.57
N ASN A 130 -30.56 7.74 11.33
CA ASN A 130 -31.18 7.28 10.09
C ASN A 130 -30.40 7.72 8.84
N ILE A 131 -29.09 7.48 8.85
CA ILE A 131 -28.21 7.75 7.72
C ILE A 131 -28.42 6.67 6.67
N LYS A 132 -28.85 7.05 5.47
CA LYS A 132 -29.13 6.12 4.35
C LYS A 132 -28.43 6.51 3.06
N ASP A 133 -28.17 7.79 2.87
CA ASP A 133 -27.58 8.33 1.64
C ASP A 133 -26.55 9.42 1.95
N TRP A 134 -25.76 9.78 0.97
CA TRP A 134 -24.77 10.85 1.03
C TRP A 134 -25.38 12.18 1.51
N SER A 135 -26.59 12.52 1.06
CA SER A 135 -27.30 13.74 1.46
C SER A 135 -27.54 13.84 2.97
N ASP A 136 -27.60 12.73 3.69
CA ASP A 136 -27.76 12.73 5.15
C ASP A 136 -26.51 13.22 5.88
N LEU A 137 -25.35 13.11 5.24
CA LEU A 137 -24.05 13.45 5.85
C LEU A 137 -23.83 14.97 5.96
N ILE A 138 -24.57 15.79 5.23
CA ILE A 138 -24.46 17.25 5.28
C ILE A 138 -25.46 17.91 6.25
N ARG A 139 -26.27 17.11 6.95
CA ARG A 139 -27.19 17.63 7.98
C ARG A 139 -26.41 18.23 9.16
N PRO A 140 -26.90 19.29 9.80
CA PRO A 140 -26.18 20.00 10.87
C PRO A 140 -26.00 19.14 12.16
N ASP A 141 -26.88 18.15 12.37
CA ASP A 141 -26.84 17.24 13.51
C ASP A 141 -25.88 16.04 13.29
N VAL A 142 -25.28 15.90 12.12
CA VAL A 142 -24.40 14.78 11.76
C VAL A 142 -22.94 15.22 11.85
N LYS A 143 -22.10 14.41 12.47
CA LYS A 143 -20.65 14.52 12.43
C LYS A 143 -20.08 13.34 11.67
N VAL A 144 -19.16 13.60 10.77
CA VAL A 144 -18.57 12.62 9.85
C VAL A 144 -17.08 12.49 10.14
N VAL A 145 -16.58 11.29 10.26
CA VAL A 145 -15.14 11.03 10.37
C VAL A 145 -14.67 10.44 9.05
N VAL A 146 -13.74 11.12 8.40
CA VAL A 146 -13.11 10.66 7.16
C VAL A 146 -11.59 10.80 7.26
N VAL A 147 -10.88 9.98 6.51
CA VAL A 147 -9.43 10.11 6.37
C VAL A 147 -9.12 11.40 5.61
N ASN A 148 -8.04 12.08 6.00
CA ASN A 148 -7.60 13.29 5.30
C ASN A 148 -7.18 12.93 3.85
N PRO A 149 -7.81 13.51 2.81
CA PRO A 149 -7.51 13.19 1.41
C PRO A 149 -6.11 13.60 0.95
N LYS A 150 -5.44 14.49 1.69
CA LYS A 150 -4.06 14.91 1.40
C LYS A 150 -3.02 13.86 1.82
N THR A 151 -3.35 12.98 2.76
CA THR A 151 -2.40 12.03 3.35
C THR A 151 -2.80 10.58 3.16
N GLY A 152 -4.09 10.29 2.95
CA GLY A 152 -4.60 8.93 2.82
C GLY A 152 -5.49 8.73 1.61
N GLY A 153 -5.25 7.65 0.86
CA GLY A 153 -6.00 7.33 -0.35
C GLY A 153 -7.49 7.07 -0.09
N ASN A 154 -7.85 6.46 1.07
CA ASN A 154 -9.27 6.31 1.45
C ASN A 154 -9.99 7.65 1.58
N GLY A 155 -9.30 8.70 2.01
CA GLY A 155 -9.84 10.06 2.03
C GLY A 155 -10.13 10.60 0.63
N ARG A 156 -9.27 10.30 -0.35
CA ARG A 156 -9.51 10.65 -1.76
C ARG A 156 -10.71 9.90 -2.33
N TYR A 157 -10.84 8.60 -2.03
CA TYR A 157 -12.01 7.84 -2.46
C TYR A 157 -13.30 8.36 -1.81
N ALA A 158 -13.27 8.72 -0.52
CA ALA A 158 -14.43 9.34 0.14
C ALA A 158 -14.82 10.69 -0.53
N TYR A 159 -13.82 11.52 -0.86
CA TYR A 159 -14.03 12.76 -1.60
C TYR A 159 -14.68 12.50 -2.97
N LEU A 160 -14.09 11.59 -3.77
CA LEU A 160 -14.59 11.25 -5.10
C LEU A 160 -15.96 10.60 -5.06
N ALA A 161 -16.25 9.74 -4.08
CA ALA A 161 -17.55 9.11 -3.92
C ALA A 161 -18.64 10.15 -3.53
N ALA A 162 -18.31 11.09 -2.65
CA ALA A 162 -19.19 12.21 -2.33
C ALA A 162 -19.49 13.08 -3.55
N TRP A 163 -18.47 13.43 -4.32
CA TRP A 163 -18.62 14.16 -5.58
C TRP A 163 -19.47 13.37 -6.58
N GLY A 164 -19.13 12.10 -6.79
CA GLY A 164 -19.83 11.19 -7.71
C GLY A 164 -21.28 11.01 -7.37
N SER A 165 -21.66 10.98 -6.07
CA SER A 165 -23.05 10.85 -5.63
C SER A 165 -23.98 11.98 -6.11
N VAL A 166 -23.43 13.19 -6.29
CA VAL A 166 -24.16 14.34 -6.86
C VAL A 166 -24.23 14.21 -8.37
N ARG A 167 -23.11 13.84 -9.01
CA ARG A 167 -23.04 13.71 -10.48
C ARG A 167 -23.95 12.60 -11.00
N GLU A 168 -23.99 11.46 -10.32
CA GLU A 168 -24.85 10.32 -10.65
C GLU A 168 -26.34 10.69 -10.63
N LYS A 169 -26.73 11.61 -9.74
CA LYS A 169 -28.11 12.16 -9.65
C LYS A 169 -28.38 13.31 -10.64
N GLY A 170 -27.49 13.55 -11.60
CA GLY A 170 -27.62 14.59 -12.63
C GLY A 170 -27.17 15.98 -12.17
N GLY A 171 -26.56 16.13 -10.99
CA GLY A 171 -26.04 17.40 -10.52
C GLY A 171 -24.82 17.89 -11.32
N THR A 172 -24.54 19.19 -11.26
CA THR A 172 -23.39 19.83 -11.90
C THR A 172 -22.12 19.70 -11.04
N ASP A 173 -20.96 20.02 -11.62
CA ASP A 173 -19.69 20.05 -10.86
C ASP A 173 -19.72 21.14 -9.76
N ALA A 174 -20.37 22.27 -10.01
CA ALA A 174 -20.56 23.31 -9.00
C ALA A 174 -21.39 22.81 -7.80
N GLN A 175 -22.44 22.04 -8.06
CA GLN A 175 -23.26 21.42 -7.01
C GLN A 175 -22.49 20.34 -6.25
N ALA A 176 -21.68 19.55 -6.95
CA ALA A 176 -20.82 18.56 -6.32
C ALA A 176 -19.76 19.20 -5.42
N ALA A 177 -19.15 20.31 -5.87
CA ALA A 177 -18.19 21.08 -5.07
C ALA A 177 -18.84 21.67 -3.80
N ASP A 178 -20.01 22.26 -3.91
CA ASP A 178 -20.77 22.77 -2.76
C ASP A 178 -21.14 21.65 -1.77
N PHE A 179 -21.60 20.52 -2.30
CA PHE A 179 -21.92 19.34 -1.48
C PHE A 179 -20.72 18.85 -0.69
N VAL A 180 -19.58 18.65 -1.34
CA VAL A 180 -18.34 18.20 -0.70
C VAL A 180 -17.88 19.24 0.34
N GLN A 181 -17.98 20.53 0.05
CA GLN A 181 -17.66 21.57 1.03
C GLN A 181 -18.54 21.46 2.28
N LYS A 182 -19.85 21.23 2.12
CA LYS A 182 -20.79 21.01 3.24
C LYS A 182 -20.45 19.75 4.03
N LEU A 183 -20.12 18.66 3.34
CA LEU A 183 -19.69 17.41 3.97
C LEU A 183 -18.47 17.62 4.88
N TYR A 184 -17.43 18.30 4.35
CA TYR A 184 -16.20 18.53 5.10
C TYR A 184 -16.34 19.53 6.24
N LYS A 185 -17.38 20.39 6.25
CA LYS A 185 -17.75 21.22 7.43
C LYS A 185 -18.28 20.38 8.60
N ASN A 186 -18.77 19.16 8.32
CA ASN A 186 -19.24 18.22 9.34
C ASN A 186 -18.13 17.29 9.87
N VAL A 187 -16.93 17.39 9.31
CA VAL A 187 -15.74 16.70 9.80
C VAL A 187 -15.13 17.54 10.92
N PRO A 188 -14.94 16.98 12.15
CA PRO A 188 -14.40 17.72 13.28
C PRO A 188 -12.91 18.05 13.14
#